data_6d3344c80eafd36a696f1e0efa5a947c
#
_entry.id   6d3344c80eafd36a696f1e0efa5a947c
#
_cell.length_a   1.000
_cell.length_b   1.000
_cell.length_c   1.000
_cell.angle_alpha   90.00
_cell.angle_beta   90.00
_cell.angle_gamma   90.00
#
_symmetry.space_group_name_H-M   'P 1'
#
loop_
_entity.id
_entity.type
_entity.pdbx_description
1 polymer ?
#
loop_
_entity_poly.entity_id
_entity_poly.type
_entity_poly.pdbx_seq_one_letter_code
_entity_poly.pdbx_strand_id
1 'polypeptide(L)'
;MFDFEKPLSFHIEITDKCNARCVQCSRNRINWKGELEERPELCLTEITIDRYKKIFQNYQKQAKAVLFCGNMGDPMFAKDIYEISEYTLTNVLTDWHLKNKNDSLKIYTNGGMRSAKWWYDYGKLLAPYNGLVNFAIDGLEDTHHIYRTNTRYHRVIENATAFMKGGGRAEWSFIRFGHNQHQEEECKQIAKDLGFVRFTAVNTQRFYGRDSIDYTWQKRNYSVMRYQPEKTDVQEFKDLNRTDKLWDGKKVEDLSADEINIQTNKNQNKFVEDPEKSRKESAGKIYCHTKARNDVYLDCMGYVHPCCWIGSNEYHRINNVAEKTKYQHMG
;
A
#
# COMPACT_ATOMS: atom_id res chain seq x y z
N MET A 1 -13.68 18.45 -10.50
CA MET A 1 -13.88 17.67 -11.74
C MET A 1 -12.52 17.21 -12.20
N PHE A 2 -12.36 15.97 -12.64
CA PHE A 2 -11.11 15.49 -13.25
C PHE A 2 -10.91 16.17 -14.59
N ASP A 3 -9.65 16.46 -14.91
CA ASP A 3 -9.28 17.08 -16.18
C ASP A 3 -8.76 15.96 -17.12
N PHE A 4 -9.65 15.45 -17.95
CA PHE A 4 -9.34 14.35 -18.86
C PHE A 4 -8.46 14.76 -20.06
N GLU A 5 -8.19 16.05 -20.24
CA GLU A 5 -7.24 16.53 -21.24
C GLU A 5 -5.79 16.42 -20.75
N LYS A 6 -5.59 16.31 -19.42
CA LYS A 6 -4.28 16.08 -18.83
C LYS A 6 -3.99 14.59 -18.66
N PRO A 7 -2.73 14.17 -18.77
CA PRO A 7 -2.35 12.78 -18.52
C PRO A 7 -2.81 12.31 -17.14
N LEU A 8 -3.46 11.17 -17.10
CA LEU A 8 -4.00 10.56 -15.88
C LEU A 8 -2.97 9.68 -15.19
N SER A 9 -3.08 9.56 -13.89
CA SER A 9 -2.46 8.47 -13.14
C SER A 9 -3.53 7.51 -12.68
N PHE A 10 -3.29 6.21 -12.85
CA PHE A 10 -4.22 5.18 -12.44
C PHE A 10 -3.67 4.40 -11.26
N HIS A 11 -4.49 4.26 -10.21
CA HIS A 11 -4.29 3.30 -9.15
C HIS A 11 -5.28 2.15 -9.36
N ILE A 12 -4.78 0.96 -9.60
CA ILE A 12 -5.60 -0.17 -10.03
C ILE A 12 -5.42 -1.34 -9.06
N GLU A 13 -6.53 -1.81 -8.51
CA GLU A 13 -6.59 -3.06 -7.76
C GLU A 13 -6.96 -4.19 -8.73
N ILE A 14 -5.97 -4.99 -9.10
CA ILE A 14 -6.15 -6.06 -10.10
C ILE A 14 -6.96 -7.23 -9.53
N THR A 15 -6.82 -7.50 -8.24
CA THR A 15 -7.49 -8.61 -7.56
C THR A 15 -7.67 -8.31 -6.07
N ASP A 16 -8.70 -8.87 -5.47
CA ASP A 16 -8.89 -8.88 -4.01
C ASP A 16 -8.36 -10.17 -3.35
N LYS A 17 -7.70 -11.06 -4.11
CA LYS A 17 -7.04 -12.27 -3.61
C LYS A 17 -5.63 -11.94 -3.10
N CYS A 18 -5.21 -12.61 -2.02
CA CYS A 18 -3.87 -12.46 -1.46
C CYS A 18 -3.46 -13.75 -0.74
N ASN A 19 -2.18 -14.11 -0.79
CA ASN A 19 -1.63 -15.23 -0.02
C ASN A 19 -1.32 -14.86 1.43
N ALA A 20 -1.06 -13.57 1.72
CA ALA A 20 -0.73 -13.12 3.07
C ALA A 20 -1.97 -12.92 3.96
N ARG A 21 -1.75 -12.99 5.29
CA ARG A 21 -2.77 -12.80 6.34
C ARG A 21 -2.33 -11.72 7.34
N CYS A 22 -1.92 -10.55 6.83
CA CYS A 22 -1.48 -9.45 7.68
C CYS A 22 -2.62 -8.99 8.60
N VAL A 23 -2.36 -8.96 9.91
CA VAL A 23 -3.41 -8.75 10.92
C VAL A 23 -4.10 -7.38 10.86
N GLN A 24 -3.37 -6.34 10.40
CA GLN A 24 -3.94 -4.99 10.22
C GLN A 24 -4.46 -4.72 8.80
N CYS A 25 -4.48 -5.74 7.93
CA CYS A 25 -5.05 -5.60 6.60
C CYS A 25 -6.58 -5.60 6.66
N SER A 26 -7.21 -4.70 5.91
CA SER A 26 -8.66 -4.58 5.85
C SER A 26 -9.37 -5.84 5.34
N ARG A 27 -8.65 -6.73 4.63
CA ARG A 27 -9.18 -8.03 4.17
C ARG A 27 -9.32 -9.06 5.29
N ASN A 28 -8.64 -8.88 6.43
CA ASN A 28 -8.60 -9.83 7.53
C ASN A 28 -9.32 -9.27 8.76
N ARG A 29 -9.71 -10.15 9.66
CA ARG A 29 -10.24 -9.81 10.98
C ARG A 29 -9.77 -10.81 12.01
N ILE A 30 -9.82 -10.43 13.27
CA ILE A 30 -9.70 -11.34 14.40
C ILE A 30 -11.11 -11.71 14.84
N ASN A 31 -11.43 -13.00 14.82
CA ASN A 31 -12.74 -13.49 15.24
C ASN A 31 -12.89 -13.47 16.78
N TRP A 32 -14.07 -13.84 17.27
CA TRP A 32 -14.36 -13.85 18.70
C TRP A 32 -13.54 -14.85 19.52
N LYS A 33 -12.86 -15.81 18.87
CA LYS A 33 -11.91 -16.75 19.50
C LYS A 33 -10.48 -16.20 19.53
N GLY A 34 -10.23 -15.00 19.02
CA GLY A 34 -8.90 -14.44 18.86
C GLY A 34 -8.12 -14.98 17.66
N GLU A 35 -8.77 -15.67 16.73
CA GLU A 35 -8.13 -16.27 15.57
C GLU A 35 -8.17 -15.30 14.38
N LEU A 36 -7.04 -15.19 13.67
CA LEU A 36 -6.94 -14.40 12.45
C LEU A 36 -7.58 -15.15 11.29
N GLU A 37 -8.55 -14.54 10.65
CA GLU A 37 -9.26 -15.10 9.50
C GLU A 37 -9.47 -14.08 8.38
N GLU A 38 -9.72 -14.56 7.17
CA GLU A 38 -10.18 -13.74 6.07
C GLU A 38 -11.63 -13.28 6.30
N ARG A 39 -11.93 -12.06 5.87
CA ARG A 39 -13.31 -11.59 5.90
C ARG A 39 -14.16 -12.36 4.90
N PRO A 40 -15.33 -12.88 5.32
CA PRO A 40 -16.20 -13.65 4.42
C PRO A 40 -16.84 -12.81 3.31
N GLU A 41 -16.80 -11.47 3.43
CA GLU A 41 -17.38 -10.54 2.46
C GLU A 41 -16.52 -10.33 1.21
N LEU A 42 -15.31 -10.91 1.14
CA LEU A 42 -14.43 -10.82 -0.03
C LEU A 42 -15.03 -11.55 -1.23
N CYS A 43 -15.02 -10.92 -2.39
CA CYS A 43 -15.53 -11.50 -3.64
C CYS A 43 -14.57 -12.53 -4.26
N LEU A 44 -13.30 -12.49 -3.89
CA LEU A 44 -12.21 -13.33 -4.42
C LEU A 44 -12.14 -13.29 -5.96
N THR A 45 -12.23 -12.10 -6.52
CA THR A 45 -12.26 -11.83 -7.95
C THR A 45 -10.92 -11.25 -8.46
N GLU A 46 -10.81 -11.15 -9.77
CA GLU A 46 -9.66 -10.53 -10.45
C GLU A 46 -10.07 -9.95 -11.81
N ILE A 47 -9.35 -8.96 -12.27
CA ILE A 47 -9.50 -8.41 -13.61
C ILE A 47 -8.74 -9.33 -14.57
N THR A 48 -9.43 -9.89 -15.57
CA THR A 48 -8.80 -10.64 -16.67
C THR A 48 -8.15 -9.70 -17.67
N ILE A 49 -7.20 -10.20 -18.46
CA ILE A 49 -6.55 -9.40 -19.51
C ILE A 49 -7.55 -8.85 -20.52
N ASP A 50 -8.59 -9.62 -20.90
CA ASP A 50 -9.60 -9.16 -21.84
C ASP A 50 -10.44 -8.02 -21.28
N ARG A 51 -10.83 -8.12 -20.00
CA ARG A 51 -11.54 -7.05 -19.31
C ARG A 51 -10.67 -5.81 -19.16
N TYR A 52 -9.39 -5.98 -18.82
CA TYR A 52 -8.43 -4.90 -18.72
C TYR A 52 -8.27 -4.16 -20.05
N LYS A 53 -8.08 -4.88 -21.16
CA LYS A 53 -8.03 -4.31 -22.51
C LYS A 53 -9.30 -3.52 -22.84
N LYS A 54 -10.47 -4.07 -22.52
CA LYS A 54 -11.76 -3.38 -22.75
C LYS A 54 -11.88 -2.08 -21.95
N ILE A 55 -11.42 -2.06 -20.69
CA ILE A 55 -11.42 -0.84 -19.85
C ILE A 55 -10.51 0.21 -20.47
N PHE A 56 -9.31 -0.17 -20.90
CA PHE A 56 -8.28 0.78 -21.36
C PHE A 56 -8.25 1.03 -22.87
N GLN A 57 -9.16 0.44 -23.65
CA GLN A 57 -9.19 0.63 -25.10
C GLN A 57 -9.27 2.10 -25.54
N ASN A 58 -9.94 2.96 -24.76
CA ASN A 58 -10.10 4.39 -25.02
C ASN A 58 -9.04 5.27 -24.35
N TYR A 59 -8.13 4.67 -23.54
CA TYR A 59 -7.10 5.39 -22.78
C TYR A 59 -5.68 5.07 -23.25
N GLN A 60 -5.54 4.64 -24.52
CA GLN A 60 -4.24 4.27 -25.07
C GLN A 60 -3.30 5.46 -25.11
N LYS A 61 -2.06 5.26 -24.58
CA LYS A 61 -1.01 6.28 -24.50
C LYS A 61 -1.42 7.57 -23.76
N GLN A 62 -2.34 7.45 -22.79
CA GLN A 62 -2.81 8.60 -22.00
C GLN A 62 -2.36 8.58 -20.54
N ALA A 63 -1.96 7.44 -20.00
CA ALA A 63 -1.50 7.36 -18.64
C ALA A 63 -0.05 7.83 -18.48
N LYS A 64 0.20 8.74 -17.55
CA LYS A 64 1.57 9.13 -17.16
C LYS A 64 2.18 8.16 -16.17
N ALA A 65 1.37 7.51 -15.33
CA ALA A 65 1.79 6.52 -14.35
C ALA A 65 0.64 5.54 -14.05
N VAL A 66 1.00 4.30 -13.77
CA VAL A 66 0.07 3.27 -13.30
C VAL A 66 0.64 2.63 -12.04
N LEU A 67 -0.21 2.49 -11.03
CA LEU A 67 0.09 1.81 -9.79
C LEU A 67 -0.80 0.57 -9.64
N PHE A 68 -0.19 -0.60 -9.57
CA PHE A 68 -0.87 -1.82 -9.12
C PHE A 68 -0.66 -2.01 -7.63
N CYS A 69 -1.69 -1.76 -6.86
CA CYS A 69 -1.66 -1.91 -5.41
C CYS A 69 -3.07 -2.23 -4.92
N GLY A 70 -3.24 -3.36 -4.26
CA GLY A 70 -4.51 -3.73 -3.68
C GLY A 70 -4.72 -3.10 -2.31
N ASN A 71 -5.94 -2.62 -2.06
CA ASN A 71 -6.42 -2.39 -0.71
C ASN A 71 -6.77 -3.71 -0.02
N MET A 72 -7.25 -4.69 -0.81
CA MET A 72 -7.69 -6.00 -0.38
C MET A 72 -6.81 -7.13 -0.89
N GLY A 73 -6.20 -7.01 -2.08
CA GLY A 73 -5.45 -8.05 -2.74
C GLY A 73 -3.96 -7.77 -2.91
N ASP A 74 -3.27 -8.77 -3.43
CA ASP A 74 -1.90 -8.64 -3.91
C ASP A 74 -1.87 -8.86 -5.42
N PRO A 75 -1.39 -7.91 -6.24
CA PRO A 75 -1.40 -8.01 -7.70
C PRO A 75 -0.77 -9.29 -8.23
N MET A 76 0.24 -9.83 -7.54
CA MET A 76 0.95 -11.05 -7.96
C MET A 76 0.09 -12.31 -7.84
N PHE A 77 -1.08 -12.22 -7.16
CA PHE A 77 -2.03 -13.32 -7.10
C PHE A 77 -2.84 -13.45 -8.39
N ALA A 78 -3.08 -12.36 -9.11
CA ALA A 78 -3.86 -12.36 -10.34
C ALA A 78 -3.20 -13.21 -11.43
N LYS A 79 -4.01 -14.05 -12.11
CA LYS A 79 -3.53 -14.99 -13.13
C LYS A 79 -2.81 -14.26 -14.26
N ASP A 80 -3.45 -13.21 -14.78
CA ASP A 80 -3.04 -12.51 -16.00
C ASP A 80 -2.14 -11.27 -15.70
N ILE A 81 -1.52 -11.20 -14.51
CA ILE A 81 -0.73 -10.01 -14.11
C ILE A 81 0.43 -9.72 -15.06
N TYR A 82 1.05 -10.74 -15.67
CA TYR A 82 2.15 -10.57 -16.61
C TYR A 82 1.66 -9.87 -17.88
N GLU A 83 0.62 -10.40 -18.49
CA GLU A 83 0.00 -9.89 -19.72
C GLU A 83 -0.64 -8.51 -19.50
N ILE A 84 -1.25 -8.29 -18.34
CA ILE A 84 -1.78 -6.98 -17.95
C ILE A 84 -0.66 -5.96 -17.83
N SER A 85 0.48 -6.33 -17.22
CA SER A 85 1.64 -5.45 -17.09
C SER A 85 2.24 -5.11 -18.46
N GLU A 86 2.42 -6.11 -19.32
CA GLU A 86 2.90 -5.91 -20.69
C GLU A 86 1.99 -4.97 -21.48
N TYR A 87 0.68 -5.20 -21.45
CA TYR A 87 -0.29 -4.33 -22.10
C TYR A 87 -0.27 -2.90 -21.53
N THR A 88 -0.12 -2.75 -20.22
CA THR A 88 -0.01 -1.44 -19.57
C THR A 88 1.22 -0.67 -20.09
N LEU A 89 2.37 -1.33 -20.12
CA LEU A 89 3.64 -0.74 -20.55
C LEU A 89 3.63 -0.35 -22.04
N THR A 90 3.02 -1.20 -22.87
CA THR A 90 3.07 -1.01 -24.33
C THR A 90 1.94 -0.17 -24.89
N ASN A 91 0.73 -0.19 -24.29
CA ASN A 91 -0.48 0.42 -24.85
C ASN A 91 -1.04 1.56 -23.99
N VAL A 92 -0.99 1.46 -22.64
CA VAL A 92 -1.68 2.42 -21.76
C VAL A 92 -0.78 3.61 -21.40
N LEU A 93 0.47 3.33 -21.03
CA LEU A 93 1.43 4.36 -20.63
C LEU A 93 1.92 5.20 -21.81
N THR A 94 2.06 6.51 -21.56
CA THR A 94 2.78 7.42 -22.47
C THR A 94 4.29 7.19 -22.34
N ASP A 95 5.09 7.78 -23.24
CA ASP A 95 6.55 7.79 -23.12
C ASP A 95 7.08 8.86 -22.15
N TRP A 96 6.18 9.52 -21.41
CA TRP A 96 6.51 10.58 -20.47
C TRP A 96 7.48 10.12 -19.38
N HIS A 97 7.32 8.90 -18.87
CA HIS A 97 8.17 8.30 -17.84
C HIS A 97 9.62 8.08 -18.30
N LEU A 98 9.81 7.72 -19.57
CA LEU A 98 11.15 7.56 -20.14
C LEU A 98 11.87 8.91 -20.24
N LYS A 99 11.15 9.95 -20.70
CA LYS A 99 11.69 11.31 -20.84
C LYS A 99 12.03 11.95 -19.49
N ASN A 100 11.24 11.67 -18.44
CA ASN A 100 11.37 12.30 -17.13
C ASN A 100 12.05 11.42 -16.07
N LYS A 101 12.51 10.21 -16.44
CA LYS A 101 13.16 9.24 -15.54
C LYS A 101 12.30 8.88 -14.31
N ASN A 102 10.98 8.95 -14.44
CA ASN A 102 10.03 8.59 -13.39
C ASN A 102 9.59 7.14 -13.51
N ASP A 103 9.07 6.57 -12.41
CA ASP A 103 8.49 5.24 -12.41
C ASP A 103 7.24 5.24 -13.29
N SER A 104 7.17 4.31 -14.23
CA SER A 104 6.05 4.16 -15.18
C SER A 104 4.93 3.32 -14.59
N LEU A 105 5.21 2.03 -14.41
CA LEU A 105 4.38 1.06 -13.74
C LEU A 105 5.01 0.76 -12.38
N LYS A 106 4.30 1.09 -11.31
CA LYS A 106 4.69 0.76 -9.94
C LYS A 106 3.79 -0.33 -9.38
N ILE A 107 4.38 -1.31 -8.73
CA ILE A 107 3.66 -2.46 -8.19
C ILE A 107 4.02 -2.64 -6.72
N TYR A 108 3.01 -2.75 -5.87
CA TYR A 108 3.18 -3.08 -4.46
C TYR A 108 2.78 -4.53 -4.22
N THR A 109 3.67 -5.31 -3.59
CA THR A 109 3.44 -6.73 -3.34
C THR A 109 4.09 -7.19 -2.04
N ASN A 110 3.55 -8.25 -1.45
CA ASN A 110 4.22 -8.97 -0.37
C ASN A 110 5.37 -9.87 -0.88
N GLY A 111 5.50 -10.04 -2.20
CA GLY A 111 6.59 -10.78 -2.84
C GLY A 111 6.59 -12.31 -2.65
N GLY A 112 5.62 -12.85 -1.91
CA GLY A 112 5.59 -14.28 -1.54
C GLY A 112 5.08 -15.23 -2.64
N MET A 113 4.45 -14.68 -3.69
CA MET A 113 3.89 -15.45 -4.80
C MET A 113 4.88 -15.60 -5.96
N ARG A 114 4.57 -16.51 -6.88
CA ARG A 114 5.32 -16.79 -8.10
C ARG A 114 6.67 -17.46 -7.84
N SER A 115 7.31 -18.00 -8.87
CA SER A 115 8.64 -18.59 -8.77
C SER A 115 9.74 -17.57 -9.04
N ALA A 116 10.97 -17.84 -8.59
CA ALA A 116 12.12 -16.99 -8.88
C ALA A 116 12.35 -16.84 -10.40
N LYS A 117 12.13 -17.90 -11.19
CA LYS A 117 12.17 -17.82 -12.65
C LYS A 117 11.15 -16.82 -13.20
N TRP A 118 9.91 -16.87 -12.72
CA TRP A 118 8.86 -15.93 -13.13
C TRP A 118 9.27 -14.48 -12.79
N TRP A 119 9.81 -14.23 -11.59
CA TRP A 119 10.28 -12.92 -11.18
C TRP A 119 11.45 -12.41 -12.02
N TYR A 120 12.37 -13.30 -12.41
CA TYR A 120 13.45 -12.95 -13.34
C TYR A 120 12.89 -12.47 -14.69
N ASP A 121 11.94 -13.24 -15.27
CA ASP A 121 11.31 -12.89 -16.54
C ASP A 121 10.49 -11.58 -16.42
N TYR A 122 9.83 -11.37 -15.28
CA TYR A 122 9.10 -10.15 -14.99
C TYR A 122 10.03 -8.92 -14.84
N GLY A 123 11.22 -9.11 -14.28
CA GLY A 123 12.26 -8.08 -14.25
C GLY A 123 12.68 -7.66 -15.67
N LYS A 124 12.86 -8.63 -16.56
CA LYS A 124 13.16 -8.35 -17.98
C LYS A 124 12.04 -7.58 -18.70
N LEU A 125 10.79 -7.87 -18.36
CA LEU A 125 9.64 -7.15 -18.91
C LEU A 125 9.63 -5.68 -18.47
N LEU A 126 9.88 -5.40 -17.19
CA LEU A 126 9.76 -4.05 -16.63
C LEU A 126 10.98 -3.15 -16.89
N ALA A 127 12.16 -3.75 -17.05
CA ALA A 127 13.43 -3.02 -17.16
C ALA A 127 13.45 -1.93 -18.25
N PRO A 128 13.01 -2.19 -19.52
CA PRO A 128 13.05 -1.17 -20.59
C PRO A 128 12.15 0.03 -20.32
N TYR A 129 11.15 -0.11 -19.44
CA TYR A 129 10.11 0.89 -19.21
C TYR A 129 10.27 1.63 -17.88
N ASN A 130 11.40 1.45 -17.18
CA ASN A 130 11.60 2.04 -15.86
C ASN A 130 10.53 1.63 -14.82
N GLY A 131 9.99 0.41 -14.95
CA GLY A 131 9.03 -0.15 -14.01
C GLY A 131 9.65 -0.43 -12.64
N LEU A 132 8.86 -0.34 -11.58
CA LEU A 132 9.32 -0.48 -10.20
C LEU A 132 8.43 -1.45 -9.43
N VAL A 133 9.03 -2.39 -8.72
CA VAL A 133 8.31 -3.26 -7.78
C VAL A 133 8.73 -2.92 -6.35
N ASN A 134 7.74 -2.60 -5.52
CA ASN A 134 7.91 -2.40 -4.10
C ASN A 134 7.60 -3.72 -3.36
N PHE A 135 8.61 -4.30 -2.73
CA PHE A 135 8.49 -5.49 -1.90
C PHE A 135 8.26 -5.09 -0.45
N ALA A 136 7.15 -5.53 0.11
CA ALA A 136 6.79 -5.25 1.50
C ALA A 136 7.39 -6.30 2.44
N ILE A 137 8.53 -5.97 3.06
CA ILE A 137 9.30 -6.87 3.91
C ILE A 137 9.49 -6.21 5.28
N ASP A 138 8.85 -6.75 6.32
CA ASP A 138 8.77 -6.12 7.63
C ASP A 138 9.58 -6.90 8.67
N GLY A 139 10.90 -6.89 8.52
CA GLY A 139 11.87 -7.57 9.37
C GLY A 139 12.62 -8.69 8.67
N LEU A 140 13.42 -9.43 9.43
CA LEU A 140 14.21 -10.58 9.00
C LEU A 140 13.40 -11.89 9.17
N GLU A 141 14.08 -13.02 9.12
CA GLU A 141 13.45 -14.35 9.14
C GLU A 141 12.61 -14.59 10.39
N ASP A 142 13.08 -14.12 11.53
CA ASP A 142 12.49 -14.30 12.84
C ASP A 142 11.31 -13.35 13.14
N THR A 143 11.22 -12.21 12.45
CA THR A 143 10.21 -11.17 12.73
C THR A 143 9.24 -10.91 11.59
N HIS A 144 9.67 -11.06 10.33
CA HIS A 144 8.84 -10.78 9.16
C HIS A 144 7.46 -11.44 9.20
N HIS A 145 7.41 -12.71 9.58
CA HIS A 145 6.19 -13.51 9.61
C HIS A 145 5.21 -13.11 10.74
N ILE A 146 5.66 -12.33 11.74
CA ILE A 146 4.81 -11.87 12.84
C ILE A 146 3.73 -10.92 12.31
N TYR A 147 4.05 -10.04 11.39
CA TYR A 147 3.07 -9.18 10.73
C TYR A 147 2.64 -9.71 9.36
N ARG A 148 3.59 -10.12 8.52
CA ARG A 148 3.35 -10.70 7.19
C ARG A 148 3.00 -12.18 7.28
N THR A 149 2.03 -12.49 8.12
CA THR A 149 1.55 -13.85 8.37
C THR A 149 1.26 -14.58 7.06
N ASN A 150 1.68 -15.85 6.97
CA ASN A 150 1.58 -16.69 5.78
C ASN A 150 2.51 -16.28 4.61
N THR A 151 3.55 -15.44 4.87
CA THR A 151 4.66 -15.21 3.95
C THR A 151 5.98 -15.66 4.58
N ARG A 152 6.97 -15.95 3.75
CA ARG A 152 8.29 -16.44 4.20
C ARG A 152 9.37 -15.48 3.72
N TYR A 153 10.16 -14.95 4.64
CA TYR A 153 11.24 -14.01 4.36
C TYR A 153 12.14 -14.46 3.21
N HIS A 154 12.72 -15.67 3.31
CA HIS A 154 13.63 -16.20 2.28
C HIS A 154 12.99 -16.22 0.89
N ARG A 155 11.68 -16.57 0.82
CA ARG A 155 10.98 -16.61 -0.46
C ARG A 155 10.84 -15.23 -1.08
N VAL A 156 10.57 -14.22 -0.25
CA VAL A 156 10.46 -12.84 -0.72
C VAL A 156 11.81 -12.32 -1.18
N ILE A 157 12.88 -12.58 -0.43
CA ILE A 157 14.26 -12.20 -0.80
C ILE A 157 14.72 -12.91 -2.09
N GLU A 158 14.46 -14.21 -2.22
CA GLU A 158 14.75 -14.97 -3.45
C GLU A 158 14.06 -14.35 -4.67
N ASN A 159 12.77 -14.06 -4.54
CA ASN A 159 11.96 -13.47 -5.61
C ASN A 159 12.44 -12.06 -5.97
N ALA A 160 12.68 -11.19 -5.00
CA ALA A 160 13.19 -9.85 -5.22
C ALA A 160 14.57 -9.85 -5.89
N THR A 161 15.46 -10.75 -5.43
CA THR A 161 16.79 -10.91 -6.03
C THR A 161 16.70 -11.41 -7.48
N ALA A 162 15.80 -12.35 -7.77
CA ALA A 162 15.59 -12.83 -9.13
C ALA A 162 15.04 -11.73 -10.04
N PHE A 163 14.09 -10.92 -9.54
CA PHE A 163 13.56 -9.76 -10.26
C PHE A 163 14.65 -8.74 -10.61
N MET A 164 15.52 -8.40 -9.66
CA MET A 164 16.64 -7.49 -9.91
C MET A 164 17.67 -8.08 -10.87
N LYS A 165 17.96 -9.39 -10.79
CA LYS A 165 18.81 -10.08 -11.77
C LYS A 165 18.25 -10.05 -13.19
N GLY A 166 16.91 -9.96 -13.34
CA GLY A 166 16.26 -9.71 -14.63
C GLY A 166 16.39 -8.28 -15.13
N GLY A 167 17.00 -7.38 -14.37
CA GLY A 167 17.15 -5.96 -14.68
C GLY A 167 16.03 -5.09 -14.09
N GLY A 168 15.11 -5.67 -13.31
CA GLY A 168 14.02 -4.95 -12.67
C GLY A 168 14.51 -4.05 -11.53
N ARG A 169 13.83 -2.93 -11.30
CA ARG A 169 14.10 -1.99 -10.21
C ARG A 169 13.22 -2.35 -9.02
N ALA A 170 13.83 -2.70 -7.88
CA ALA A 170 13.14 -3.09 -6.67
C ALA A 170 13.28 -2.04 -5.56
N GLU A 171 12.21 -1.79 -4.83
CA GLU A 171 12.16 -1.00 -3.61
C GLU A 171 11.77 -1.91 -2.44
N TRP A 172 12.40 -1.73 -1.28
CA TRP A 172 12.04 -2.42 -0.04
C TRP A 172 11.26 -1.46 0.85
N SER A 173 9.98 -1.76 1.14
CA SER A 173 9.23 -1.05 2.16
C SER A 173 9.15 -1.86 3.44
N PHE A 174 9.39 -1.17 4.56
CA PHE A 174 9.45 -1.71 5.90
C PHE A 174 8.48 -0.94 6.79
N ILE A 175 7.57 -1.63 7.44
CA ILE A 175 6.69 -1.04 8.45
C ILE A 175 7.32 -1.29 9.82
N ARG A 176 7.56 -0.21 10.56
CA ARG A 176 8.09 -0.28 11.91
C ARG A 176 7.05 -0.79 12.88
N PHE A 177 7.45 -1.79 13.66
CA PHE A 177 6.71 -2.36 14.79
C PHE A 177 7.66 -2.54 15.97
N GLY A 178 7.14 -2.63 17.20
CA GLY A 178 7.98 -2.88 18.37
C GLY A 178 8.76 -4.20 18.30
N HIS A 179 8.25 -5.20 17.55
CA HIS A 179 8.92 -6.49 17.40
C HIS A 179 10.03 -6.52 16.34
N ASN A 180 10.10 -5.53 15.42
CA ASN A 180 11.08 -5.51 14.32
C ASN A 180 11.94 -4.24 14.26
N GLN A 181 11.65 -3.20 15.05
CA GLN A 181 12.35 -1.90 14.95
C GLN A 181 13.86 -2.01 15.14
N HIS A 182 14.33 -2.97 15.95
CA HIS A 182 15.75 -3.23 16.17
C HIS A 182 16.50 -3.79 14.94
N GLN A 183 15.76 -4.25 13.92
CA GLN A 183 16.33 -4.82 12.69
C GLN A 183 16.37 -3.82 11.52
N GLU A 184 15.87 -2.59 11.69
CA GLU A 184 15.73 -1.63 10.59
C GLU A 184 17.06 -1.34 9.89
N GLU A 185 18.12 -1.04 10.63
CA GLU A 185 19.42 -0.71 10.04
C GLU A 185 20.05 -1.94 9.34
N GLU A 186 19.89 -3.13 9.91
CA GLU A 186 20.34 -4.37 9.27
C GLU A 186 19.55 -4.64 7.97
N CYS A 187 18.24 -4.49 7.98
CA CYS A 187 17.39 -4.61 6.78
C CYS A 187 17.80 -3.61 5.70
N LYS A 188 18.10 -2.38 6.08
CA LYS A 188 18.56 -1.32 5.18
C LYS A 188 19.92 -1.64 4.55
N GLN A 189 20.86 -2.20 5.34
CA GLN A 189 22.14 -2.62 4.82
C GLN A 189 21.97 -3.81 3.85
N ILE A 190 21.18 -4.82 4.21
CA ILE A 190 20.87 -5.96 3.34
C ILE A 190 20.23 -5.49 2.03
N ALA A 191 19.27 -4.55 2.10
CA ALA A 191 18.64 -3.99 0.91
C ALA A 191 19.67 -3.34 -0.03
N LYS A 192 20.60 -2.57 0.52
CA LYS A 192 21.71 -1.96 -0.24
C LYS A 192 22.59 -3.01 -0.88
N ASP A 193 23.02 -4.02 -0.13
CA ASP A 193 23.93 -5.07 -0.59
C ASP A 193 23.30 -5.96 -1.67
N LEU A 194 21.99 -6.17 -1.61
CA LEU A 194 21.21 -6.90 -2.63
C LEU A 194 20.91 -6.06 -3.89
N GLY A 195 21.09 -4.73 -3.84
CA GLY A 195 20.87 -3.85 -4.97
C GLY A 195 19.46 -3.25 -5.09
N PHE A 196 18.69 -3.20 -4.00
CA PHE A 196 17.45 -2.44 -3.99
C PHE A 196 17.74 -0.95 -4.25
N VAL A 197 16.93 -0.33 -5.12
CA VAL A 197 17.12 1.10 -5.49
C VAL A 197 16.69 2.05 -4.37
N ARG A 198 15.88 1.57 -3.43
CA ARG A 198 15.39 2.33 -2.27
C ARG A 198 15.00 1.40 -1.13
N PHE A 199 15.27 1.83 0.09
CA PHE A 199 14.69 1.31 1.32
C PHE A 199 13.85 2.42 1.96
N THR A 200 12.62 2.10 2.35
CA THR A 200 11.71 3.08 2.97
C THR A 200 11.06 2.47 4.21
N ALA A 201 11.32 3.05 5.36
CA ALA A 201 10.69 2.65 6.61
C ALA A 201 9.57 3.63 6.99
N VAL A 202 8.40 3.10 7.38
CA VAL A 202 7.23 3.89 7.72
C VAL A 202 6.56 3.38 9.00
N ASN A 203 5.89 4.28 9.72
CA ASN A 203 5.09 3.92 10.88
C ASN A 203 3.65 3.61 10.46
N THR A 204 3.04 2.61 11.07
CA THR A 204 1.61 2.33 10.89
C THR A 204 0.78 2.97 12.00
N GLN A 205 -0.36 3.51 11.63
CA GLN A 205 -1.33 4.08 12.57
C GLN A 205 -2.51 3.14 12.85
N ARG A 206 -2.49 1.92 12.31
CA ARG A 206 -3.61 0.97 12.37
C ARG A 206 -3.73 0.23 13.70
N PHE A 207 -3.19 0.80 14.78
CA PHE A 207 -3.36 0.28 16.14
C PHE A 207 -4.63 0.81 16.82
N TYR A 208 -5.18 1.95 16.34
CA TYR A 208 -6.43 2.53 16.85
C TYR A 208 -6.41 2.70 18.39
N GLY A 209 -5.33 3.28 18.93
CA GLY A 209 -5.15 3.51 20.37
C GLY A 209 -4.63 2.33 21.19
N ARG A 210 -4.40 1.15 20.59
CA ARG A 210 -3.83 -0.02 21.26
C ARG A 210 -2.31 -0.01 21.18
N ASP A 211 -1.65 -0.65 22.14
CA ASP A 211 -0.19 -0.84 22.15
C ASP A 211 0.23 -2.14 21.47
N SER A 212 -0.67 -3.14 21.44
CA SER A 212 -0.46 -4.39 20.72
C SER A 212 -1.76 -4.90 20.08
N ILE A 213 -1.58 -5.82 19.15
CA ILE A 213 -2.65 -6.62 18.56
C ILE A 213 -2.23 -8.08 18.68
N ASP A 214 -2.92 -8.82 19.55
CA ASP A 214 -2.68 -10.23 19.77
C ASP A 214 -3.64 -11.07 18.95
N TYR A 215 -3.14 -12.16 18.36
CA TYR A 215 -3.95 -13.06 17.55
C TYR A 215 -3.36 -14.46 17.46
N THR A 216 -4.19 -15.41 17.10
CA THR A 216 -3.80 -16.80 16.85
C THR A 216 -3.90 -17.10 15.36
N TRP A 217 -2.86 -17.70 14.81
CA TRP A 217 -2.83 -18.21 13.43
C TRP A 217 -2.24 -19.63 13.40
N GLN A 218 -2.96 -20.58 12.82
CA GLN A 218 -2.54 -21.99 12.74
C GLN A 218 -2.06 -22.55 14.10
N LYS A 219 -2.84 -22.30 15.18
CA LYS A 219 -2.56 -22.73 16.55
C LYS A 219 -1.31 -22.08 17.18
N ARG A 220 -0.75 -21.04 16.59
CA ARG A 220 0.35 -20.26 17.17
C ARG A 220 -0.14 -18.87 17.56
N ASN A 221 0.33 -18.38 18.69
CA ASN A 221 0.01 -17.06 19.18
C ASN A 221 1.05 -16.05 18.68
N TYR A 222 0.58 -14.90 18.26
CA TYR A 222 1.39 -13.79 17.77
C TYR A 222 0.96 -12.50 18.47
N SER A 223 1.91 -11.59 18.63
CA SER A 223 1.67 -10.24 19.11
C SER A 223 2.37 -9.25 18.20
N VAL A 224 1.61 -8.36 17.58
CA VAL A 224 2.15 -7.23 16.83
C VAL A 224 2.14 -6.02 17.75
N MET A 225 3.32 -5.55 18.13
CA MET A 225 3.49 -4.42 19.03
C MET A 225 3.63 -3.11 18.27
N ARG A 226 3.06 -2.04 18.82
CA ARG A 226 3.24 -0.68 18.29
C ARG A 226 4.72 -0.31 18.35
N TYR A 227 5.18 0.37 17.29
CA TYR A 227 6.50 1.00 17.27
C TYR A 227 6.66 1.96 18.45
N GLN A 228 7.79 1.87 19.12
CA GLN A 228 8.19 2.75 20.21
C GLN A 228 9.37 3.60 19.72
N PRO A 229 9.16 4.90 19.43
CA PRO A 229 10.22 5.74 18.93
C PRO A 229 11.34 5.90 19.99
N GLU A 230 12.57 5.80 19.55
CA GLU A 230 13.74 6.13 20.38
C GLU A 230 13.92 7.65 20.46
N LYS A 231 14.80 8.12 21.36
CA LYS A 231 15.08 9.57 21.50
C LYS A 231 15.62 10.19 20.21
N THR A 232 16.35 9.43 19.42
CA THR A 232 16.88 9.82 18.11
C THR A 232 15.78 10.07 17.08
N ASP A 233 14.71 9.26 17.08
CA ASP A 233 13.58 9.42 16.16
C ASP A 233 12.79 10.69 16.45
N VAL A 234 12.76 11.11 17.73
CA VAL A 234 12.13 12.38 18.14
C VAL A 234 12.92 13.56 17.58
N GLN A 235 14.26 13.47 17.58
CA GLN A 235 15.09 14.52 17.00
C GLN A 235 14.92 14.59 15.48
N GLU A 236 14.91 13.45 14.80
CA GLU A 236 14.64 13.39 13.35
C GLU A 236 13.27 13.97 13.01
N PHE A 237 12.22 13.65 13.80
CA PHE A 237 10.90 14.26 13.63
C PHE A 237 10.95 15.78 13.76
N LYS A 238 11.65 16.29 14.75
CA LYS A 238 11.84 17.74 14.95
C LYS A 238 12.57 18.37 13.78
N ASP A 239 13.61 17.71 13.27
CA ASP A 239 14.40 18.21 12.14
C ASP A 239 13.62 18.22 10.82
N LEU A 240 12.83 17.19 10.55
CA LEU A 240 11.95 17.12 9.37
C LEU A 240 10.80 18.11 9.39
N ASN A 241 10.32 18.48 10.58
CA ASN A 241 9.23 19.45 10.77
C ASN A 241 9.71 20.85 11.11
N ARG A 242 10.93 21.16 10.79
CA ARG A 242 11.67 22.40 11.02
C ARG A 242 11.08 23.60 10.29
N THR A 243 9.83 23.92 10.56
CA THR A 243 9.17 25.14 10.12
C THR A 243 8.46 25.74 11.32
N ASP A 244 8.20 27.05 11.29
CA ASP A 244 7.51 27.86 12.29
C ASP A 244 6.10 27.36 12.67
N LYS A 245 5.85 26.06 12.57
CA LYS A 245 4.58 25.43 12.92
C LYS A 245 4.46 25.35 14.42
N LEU A 246 3.37 25.93 14.91
CA LEU A 246 2.95 25.80 16.28
C LEU A 246 2.09 24.53 16.43
N TRP A 247 2.40 23.71 17.41
CA TRP A 247 1.59 22.60 17.85
C TRP A 247 1.07 22.90 19.25
N ASP A 248 -0.25 23.09 19.38
CA ASP A 248 -0.89 23.50 20.65
C ASP A 248 -0.20 24.73 21.32
N GLY A 249 0.23 25.71 20.50
CA GLY A 249 0.89 26.94 20.98
C GLY A 249 2.39 26.82 21.25
N LYS A 250 2.99 25.63 21.09
CA LYS A 250 4.45 25.42 21.20
C LYS A 250 5.08 25.26 19.84
N LYS A 251 6.32 25.69 19.68
CA LYS A 251 7.11 25.37 18.51
C LYS A 251 7.43 23.87 18.50
N VAL A 252 7.51 23.26 17.31
CA VAL A 252 7.82 21.81 17.17
C VAL A 252 9.14 21.44 17.82
N GLU A 253 10.12 22.33 17.76
CA GLU A 253 11.44 22.18 18.40
C GLU A 253 11.41 22.06 19.93
N ASP A 254 10.35 22.59 20.55
CA ASP A 254 10.17 22.62 22.03
C ASP A 254 9.34 21.42 22.54
N LEU A 255 8.86 20.53 21.66
CA LEU A 255 8.04 19.39 22.05
C LEU A 255 8.89 18.25 22.62
N SER A 256 8.40 17.65 23.72
CA SER A 256 8.93 16.39 24.25
C SER A 256 8.47 15.18 23.40
N ALA A 257 9.13 14.02 23.59
CA ALA A 257 8.73 12.77 22.94
C ALA A 257 7.27 12.40 23.22
N ASP A 258 6.84 12.56 24.49
CA ASP A 258 5.48 12.26 24.92
C ASP A 258 4.47 13.21 24.30
N GLU A 259 4.80 14.51 24.21
CA GLU A 259 3.94 15.50 23.56
C GLU A 259 3.80 15.23 22.06
N ILE A 260 4.86 14.81 21.38
CA ILE A 260 4.82 14.40 19.97
C ILE A 260 3.91 13.18 19.79
N ASN A 261 4.03 12.16 20.64
CA ASN A 261 3.17 10.98 20.63
C ASN A 261 1.70 11.32 20.94
N ILE A 262 1.47 12.15 21.95
CA ILE A 262 0.13 12.60 22.33
C ILE A 262 -0.49 13.42 21.20
N GLN A 263 0.27 14.31 20.55
CA GLN A 263 -0.24 15.15 19.47
C GLN A 263 -0.56 14.36 18.21
N THR A 264 0.29 13.38 17.86
CA THR A 264 0.03 12.45 16.76
C THR A 264 -1.27 11.67 17.02
N ASN A 265 -1.47 11.20 18.26
CA ASN A 265 -2.68 10.50 18.66
C ASN A 265 -3.92 11.42 18.75
N LYS A 266 -3.80 12.65 19.25
CA LYS A 266 -4.89 13.64 19.31
C LYS A 266 -5.42 14.02 17.93
N ASN A 267 -4.55 14.20 16.95
CA ASN A 267 -4.97 14.52 15.58
C ASN A 267 -5.75 13.37 14.94
N GLN A 268 -5.48 12.12 15.35
CA GLN A 268 -6.26 10.95 14.93
C GLN A 268 -7.60 10.87 15.67
N ASN A 269 -7.61 11.16 16.97
CA ASN A 269 -8.80 11.03 17.82
C ASN A 269 -9.80 12.17 17.58
N LYS A 270 -9.34 13.39 17.25
CA LYS A 270 -10.22 14.55 16.99
C LYS A 270 -11.26 14.29 15.90
N PHE A 271 -10.93 13.47 14.89
CA PHE A 271 -11.87 13.08 13.85
C PHE A 271 -12.88 12.00 14.32
N VAL A 272 -12.50 11.21 15.31
CA VAL A 272 -13.32 10.11 15.86
C VAL A 272 -14.30 10.65 16.91
N GLU A 273 -13.90 11.66 17.70
CA GLU A 273 -14.71 12.23 18.80
C GLU A 273 -15.88 13.09 18.32
N ASP A 274 -15.70 13.89 17.26
CA ASP A 274 -16.77 14.69 16.66
C ASP A 274 -16.58 14.81 15.13
N PRO A 275 -17.12 13.83 14.36
CA PRO A 275 -17.01 13.82 12.91
C PRO A 275 -17.71 15.01 12.22
N GLU A 276 -18.80 15.51 12.78
CA GLU A 276 -19.55 16.63 12.18
C GLU A 276 -18.81 17.97 12.39
N LYS A 277 -18.28 18.20 13.58
CA LYS A 277 -17.48 19.39 13.89
C LYS A 277 -16.21 19.40 13.03
N SER A 278 -15.51 18.26 12.94
CA SER A 278 -14.32 18.11 12.11
C SER A 278 -14.61 18.35 10.63
N ARG A 279 -15.75 17.90 10.12
CA ARG A 279 -16.19 18.17 8.74
C ARG A 279 -16.45 19.65 8.50
N LYS A 280 -17.10 20.36 9.43
CA LYS A 280 -17.39 21.78 9.32
C LYS A 280 -16.13 22.63 9.39
N GLU A 281 -15.21 22.32 10.31
CA GLU A 281 -13.93 22.99 10.46
C GLU A 281 -12.98 22.76 9.27
N SER A 282 -13.11 21.62 8.60
CA SER A 282 -12.32 21.24 7.43
C SER A 282 -12.94 21.71 6.11
N ALA A 283 -14.18 22.16 6.10
CA ALA A 283 -14.89 22.59 4.89
C ALA A 283 -14.12 23.72 4.19
N GLY A 284 -13.74 23.49 2.95
CA GLY A 284 -12.94 24.42 2.14
C GLY A 284 -11.43 24.44 2.43
N LYS A 285 -10.94 23.69 3.43
CA LYS A 285 -9.51 23.59 3.78
C LYS A 285 -8.86 22.28 3.41
N ILE A 286 -9.65 21.28 2.96
CA ILE A 286 -9.12 19.96 2.61
C ILE A 286 -8.49 20.03 1.22
N TYR A 287 -7.18 19.83 1.18
CA TYR A 287 -6.45 19.61 -0.06
C TYR A 287 -6.53 18.14 -0.46
N CYS A 288 -7.23 17.85 -1.55
CA CYS A 288 -7.32 16.50 -2.08
C CYS A 288 -6.15 16.22 -3.03
N HIS A 289 -5.16 15.47 -2.56
CA HIS A 289 -3.99 15.10 -3.35
C HIS A 289 -4.36 14.33 -4.62
N THR A 290 -5.34 13.43 -4.55
CA THR A 290 -5.81 12.63 -5.69
C THR A 290 -6.35 13.53 -6.80
N LYS A 291 -7.21 14.51 -6.44
CA LYS A 291 -7.74 15.48 -7.39
C LYS A 291 -6.62 16.36 -7.99
N ALA A 292 -5.68 16.82 -7.16
CA ALA A 292 -4.57 17.67 -7.61
C ALA A 292 -3.61 16.95 -8.55
N ARG A 293 -3.44 15.63 -8.39
CA ARG A 293 -2.59 14.79 -9.25
C ARG A 293 -3.31 14.22 -10.46
N ASN A 294 -4.61 14.40 -10.54
CA ASN A 294 -5.47 13.78 -11.55
C ASN A 294 -5.40 12.23 -11.49
N ASP A 295 -5.44 11.68 -10.28
CA ASP A 295 -5.36 10.25 -10.03
C ASP A 295 -6.75 9.63 -10.03
N VAL A 296 -6.89 8.46 -10.65
CA VAL A 296 -8.12 7.66 -10.73
C VAL A 296 -7.88 6.30 -10.08
N TYR A 297 -8.80 5.84 -9.24
CA TYR A 297 -8.76 4.49 -8.67
C TYR A 297 -9.77 3.58 -9.37
N LEU A 298 -9.28 2.40 -9.78
CA LEU A 298 -10.08 1.32 -10.36
C LEU A 298 -10.00 0.10 -9.44
N ASP A 299 -11.13 -0.42 -8.99
CA ASP A 299 -11.18 -1.63 -8.18
C ASP A 299 -11.18 -2.91 -9.02
N CYS A 300 -11.00 -4.06 -8.37
CA CYS A 300 -10.95 -5.37 -9.03
C CYS A 300 -12.28 -5.83 -9.64
N MET A 301 -13.38 -5.17 -9.30
CA MET A 301 -14.69 -5.37 -9.92
C MET A 301 -14.90 -4.47 -11.15
N GLY A 302 -13.96 -3.55 -11.43
CA GLY A 302 -13.99 -2.64 -12.56
C GLY A 302 -14.76 -1.35 -12.30
N TYR A 303 -15.05 -1.01 -11.05
CA TYR A 303 -15.67 0.27 -10.71
C TYR A 303 -14.60 1.36 -10.56
N VAL A 304 -14.92 2.54 -11.07
CA VAL A 304 -14.07 3.72 -10.98
C VAL A 304 -14.45 4.55 -9.77
N HIS A 305 -13.48 4.89 -8.94
CA HIS A 305 -13.66 5.70 -7.74
C HIS A 305 -12.73 6.93 -7.78
N PRO A 306 -13.13 8.04 -7.15
CA PRO A 306 -12.29 9.24 -7.11
C PRO A 306 -11.01 9.06 -6.27
N CYS A 307 -10.95 8.09 -5.38
CA CYS A 307 -9.73 7.69 -4.68
C CYS A 307 -9.84 6.30 -4.05
N CYS A 308 -8.70 5.68 -3.74
CA CYS A 308 -8.63 4.35 -3.13
C CYS A 308 -9.27 4.25 -1.75
N TRP A 309 -9.31 5.34 -0.96
CA TRP A 309 -9.98 5.35 0.35
C TRP A 309 -11.49 5.20 0.22
N ILE A 310 -12.11 5.87 -0.76
CA ILE A 310 -13.54 5.74 -1.04
C ILE A 310 -13.83 4.34 -1.58
N GLY A 311 -13.03 3.86 -2.54
CA GLY A 311 -13.19 2.52 -3.10
C GLY A 311 -13.09 1.43 -2.05
N SER A 312 -12.13 1.53 -1.11
CA SER A 312 -11.99 0.59 -0.01
C SER A 312 -13.21 0.57 0.94
N ASN A 313 -13.76 1.75 1.24
CA ASN A 313 -14.93 1.85 2.10
C ASN A 313 -16.20 1.33 1.42
N GLU A 314 -16.37 1.60 0.13
CA GLU A 314 -17.50 1.12 -0.63
C GLU A 314 -17.45 -0.37 -0.91
N TYR A 315 -16.26 -0.96 -1.07
CA TYR A 315 -16.07 -2.41 -1.19
C TYR A 315 -16.80 -3.17 -0.06
N HIS A 316 -16.66 -2.70 1.18
CA HIS A 316 -17.35 -3.30 2.34
C HIS A 316 -18.85 -3.03 2.36
N ARG A 317 -19.33 -1.93 1.77
CA ARG A 317 -20.75 -1.59 1.69
C ARG A 317 -21.48 -2.36 0.58
N ILE A 318 -20.85 -2.47 -0.60
CA ILE A 318 -21.46 -3.12 -1.78
C ILE A 318 -21.60 -4.63 -1.55
N ASN A 319 -20.74 -5.23 -0.76
CA ASN A 319 -20.80 -6.64 -0.44
C ASN A 319 -21.80 -7.01 0.68
N ASN A 320 -22.30 -6.03 1.42
CA ASN A 320 -23.49 -6.20 2.24
C ASN A 320 -24.73 -6.21 1.34
N VAL A 321 -25.38 -7.36 1.24
CA VAL A 321 -26.48 -7.68 0.30
C VAL A 321 -27.64 -6.68 0.27
N ALA A 322 -27.81 -5.86 1.32
CA ALA A 322 -28.85 -4.84 1.44
C ALA A 322 -28.58 -3.52 0.68
N GLU A 323 -27.34 -3.26 0.25
CA GLU A 323 -26.96 -2.00 -0.42
C GLU A 323 -26.65 -2.14 -1.92
N LYS A 324 -26.62 -3.36 -2.47
CA LYS A 324 -26.33 -3.64 -3.90
C LYS A 324 -27.26 -2.93 -4.89
N THR A 325 -28.44 -2.51 -4.45
CA THR A 325 -29.45 -1.91 -5.31
C THR A 325 -29.31 -0.39 -5.50
N LYS A 326 -28.49 0.29 -4.70
CA LYS A 326 -28.42 1.76 -4.72
C LYS A 326 -27.50 2.36 -5.80
N TYR A 327 -26.54 1.59 -6.31
CA TYR A 327 -25.49 2.11 -7.21
C TYR A 327 -25.49 1.52 -8.62
N GLN A 328 -26.49 0.69 -8.96
CA GLN A 328 -26.62 0.12 -10.33
C GLN A 328 -27.04 1.14 -11.41
N HIS A 329 -27.32 2.39 -11.04
CA HIS A 329 -27.86 3.41 -11.95
C HIS A 329 -26.91 4.58 -12.22
N MET A 330 -25.61 4.46 -11.89
CA MET A 330 -24.61 5.50 -12.16
C MET A 330 -23.53 5.03 -13.16
N GLY A 331 -23.89 4.12 -14.06
CA GLY A 331 -23.06 3.68 -15.19
C GLY A 331 -23.54 4.24 -16.50
#